data_07800680c5f4c8d2505dcdc4fffaefb0
#
_entry.id   07800680c5f4c8d2505dcdc4fffaefb0
#
_cell.length_a   1.000
_cell.length_b   1.000
_cell.length_c   1.000
_cell.angle_alpha   90.00
_cell.angle_beta   90.00
_cell.angle_gamma   90.00
#
_symmetry.space_group_name_H-M   'P 1'
#
loop_
_entity.id
_entity.type
_entity.pdbx_description
1 polymer ?
#
loop_
_entity_poly.entity_id
_entity_poly.type
_entity_poly.pdbx_seq_one_letter_code
_entity_poly.pdbx_strand_id
1 'polypeptide(L)'
;ATPGFKGKKSDAAELQPERNERFAQLQEMLYAGSRAADDNRSLLLVLQGMDTAGKGGITKHVVGAANPQGIRYTGFGVPTEEERKHNYLWRIRRALPPAGHIGVFDRSHYEDVLVVRVHNIVPPEVWGKRYDEINRFEKKLVDDGTTIIKVAMFVSLDEQKARLSERLERPDKYWKYNPADVDERLLWPSYQEAYQAMLERTSTDYAPWHVVPCDRKWYSRLAILELLIEALEGLNLSWPPADFDVKAEKKRLASA
;
A
#
# COMPACT_ATOMS: atom_id res chain seq x y z
N ALA A 1 -2.35 -16.54 12.42
CA ALA A 1 -1.35 -17.24 11.61
C ALA A 1 -0.21 -16.27 11.26
N THR A 2 0.95 -16.82 10.89
CA THR A 2 2.16 -16.08 10.47
C THR A 2 2.81 -16.82 9.29
N PRO A 3 2.13 -16.88 8.13
CA PRO A 3 2.64 -17.58 6.97
C PRO A 3 4.05 -17.13 6.58
N GLY A 4 4.95 -18.07 6.29
CA GLY A 4 6.34 -17.74 5.91
C GLY A 4 7.28 -17.38 7.06
N PHE A 5 6.76 -17.10 8.27
CA PHE A 5 7.59 -16.72 9.42
C PHE A 5 7.39 -17.68 10.59
N LYS A 6 8.44 -18.42 10.94
CA LYS A 6 8.44 -19.40 12.03
C LYS A 6 8.82 -18.83 13.41
N GLY A 7 9.29 -17.56 13.43
CA GLY A 7 9.72 -16.86 14.64
C GLY A 7 8.58 -16.31 15.50
N LYS A 8 8.94 -15.74 16.66
CA LYS A 8 8.07 -15.09 17.61
C LYS A 8 8.08 -13.56 17.39
N LYS A 9 7.30 -12.84 18.20
CA LYS A 9 7.27 -11.37 18.18
C LYS A 9 8.63 -10.74 18.52
N SER A 10 9.39 -11.36 19.43
CA SER A 10 10.76 -10.93 19.79
C SER A 10 11.68 -10.97 18.57
N ASP A 11 11.67 -12.08 17.85
CA ASP A 11 12.54 -12.31 16.70
C ASP A 11 12.23 -11.31 15.58
N ALA A 12 10.93 -11.01 15.35
CA ALA A 12 10.51 -9.96 14.43
C ALA A 12 10.97 -8.55 14.86
N ALA A 13 10.96 -8.29 16.18
CA ALA A 13 11.41 -7.00 16.71
C ALA A 13 12.94 -6.82 16.58
N GLU A 14 13.72 -7.89 16.66
CA GLU A 14 15.17 -7.89 16.43
C GLU A 14 15.53 -7.65 14.94
N LEU A 15 14.75 -8.19 14.03
CA LEU A 15 14.94 -8.01 12.59
C LEU A 15 14.50 -6.61 12.08
N GLN A 16 13.51 -6.01 12.72
CA GLN A 16 12.84 -4.81 12.24
C GLN A 16 13.80 -3.63 11.94
N PRO A 17 14.81 -3.29 12.78
CA PRO A 17 15.73 -2.18 12.52
C PRO A 17 16.53 -2.37 11.22
N GLU A 18 17.14 -3.54 11.03
CA GLU A 18 17.91 -3.86 9.83
C GLU A 18 17.05 -3.78 8.57
N ARG A 19 15.83 -4.33 8.64
CA ARG A 19 14.89 -4.32 7.52
C ARG A 19 14.40 -2.91 7.20
N ASN A 20 14.16 -2.09 8.22
CA ASN A 20 13.82 -0.67 8.02
C ASN A 20 14.94 0.09 7.32
N GLU A 21 16.20 -0.11 7.74
CA GLU A 21 17.37 0.50 7.11
C GLU A 21 17.51 0.06 5.65
N ARG A 22 17.35 -1.25 5.39
CA ARG A 22 17.39 -1.78 4.01
C ARG A 22 16.30 -1.17 3.14
N PHE A 23 15.08 -1.09 3.64
CA PHE A 23 13.97 -0.47 2.92
C PHE A 23 14.23 1.01 2.63
N ALA A 24 14.70 1.77 3.63
CA ALA A 24 15.04 3.19 3.48
C ALA A 24 16.11 3.40 2.40
N GLN A 25 17.18 2.58 2.43
CA GLN A 25 18.25 2.63 1.44
C GLN A 25 17.74 2.36 0.00
N LEU A 26 16.93 1.33 -0.17
CA LEU A 26 16.37 0.99 -1.49
C LEU A 26 15.42 2.07 -2.00
N GLN A 27 14.57 2.62 -1.12
CA GLN A 27 13.70 3.74 -1.48
C GLN A 27 14.49 4.98 -1.89
N GLU A 28 15.58 5.28 -1.19
CA GLU A 28 16.44 6.42 -1.52
C GLU A 28 17.16 6.20 -2.86
N MET A 29 17.62 4.99 -3.17
CA MET A 29 18.16 4.64 -4.49
C MET A 29 17.15 4.84 -5.61
N LEU A 30 15.87 4.42 -5.40
CA LEU A 30 14.80 4.65 -6.37
C LEU A 30 14.58 6.14 -6.62
N TYR A 31 14.52 6.93 -5.55
CA TYR A 31 14.35 8.38 -5.65
C TYR A 31 15.54 9.07 -6.33
N ALA A 32 16.77 8.72 -5.95
CA ALA A 32 17.97 9.26 -6.53
C ALA A 32 18.09 8.94 -8.03
N GLY A 33 17.72 7.73 -8.44
CA GLY A 33 17.72 7.31 -9.84
C GLY A 33 16.85 8.20 -10.72
N SER A 34 15.65 8.56 -10.25
CA SER A 34 14.76 9.47 -11.00
C SER A 34 15.25 10.93 -11.04
N ARG A 35 16.09 11.33 -10.08
CA ARG A 35 16.60 12.71 -10.00
C ARG A 35 17.87 12.92 -10.79
N ALA A 36 18.70 11.89 -10.96
CA ALA A 36 20.05 12.00 -11.49
C ALA A 36 20.34 11.05 -12.66
N ALA A 37 19.44 10.13 -13.01
CA ALA A 37 19.68 9.13 -14.05
C ALA A 37 18.49 8.87 -14.98
N ASP A 38 17.49 9.76 -15.02
CA ASP A 38 16.28 9.65 -15.84
C ASP A 38 15.51 8.31 -15.66
N ASP A 39 15.64 7.69 -14.46
CA ASP A 39 14.93 6.48 -14.14
C ASP A 39 13.43 6.78 -13.93
N ASN A 40 12.58 6.24 -14.77
CA ASN A 40 11.12 6.48 -14.74
C ASN A 40 10.35 5.49 -13.86
N ARG A 41 11.03 4.53 -13.22
CA ARG A 41 10.38 3.52 -12.38
C ARG A 41 9.76 4.13 -11.14
N SER A 42 8.68 3.53 -10.69
CA SER A 42 8.00 3.84 -9.44
C SER A 42 7.44 2.57 -8.81
N LEU A 43 7.01 2.65 -7.55
CA LEU A 43 6.35 1.55 -6.86
C LEU A 43 5.00 2.04 -6.32
N LEU A 44 3.96 1.21 -6.45
CA LEU A 44 2.65 1.48 -5.88
C LEU A 44 2.26 0.38 -4.90
N LEU A 45 2.18 0.72 -3.61
CA LEU A 45 1.63 -0.14 -2.57
C LEU A 45 0.13 0.12 -2.41
N VAL A 46 -0.69 -0.87 -2.71
CA VAL A 46 -2.15 -0.84 -2.51
C VAL A 46 -2.49 -1.61 -1.25
N LEU A 47 -3.05 -0.94 -0.25
CA LEU A 47 -3.50 -1.52 1.01
C LEU A 47 -5.04 -1.61 1.01
N GLN A 48 -5.56 -2.82 0.92
CA GLN A 48 -6.98 -3.09 0.97
C GLN A 48 -7.31 -3.95 2.20
N GLY A 49 -8.37 -3.62 2.90
CA GLY A 49 -8.80 -4.35 4.10
C GLY A 49 -9.93 -3.64 4.81
N MET A 50 -10.74 -4.39 5.51
CA MET A 50 -11.83 -3.86 6.33
C MET A 50 -11.32 -2.91 7.41
N ASP A 51 -12.23 -2.18 8.03
CA ASP A 51 -11.87 -1.27 9.11
C ASP A 51 -11.21 -2.03 10.26
N THR A 52 -10.27 -1.37 10.91
CA THR A 52 -9.34 -1.91 11.90
C THR A 52 -8.32 -2.93 11.40
N ALA A 53 -8.27 -3.33 10.13
CA ALA A 53 -7.24 -4.25 9.61
C ALA A 53 -5.80 -3.77 9.86
N GLY A 54 -5.59 -2.45 10.01
CA GLY A 54 -4.29 -1.91 10.43
C GLY A 54 -3.55 -1.12 9.36
N LYS A 55 -4.23 -0.71 8.28
CA LYS A 55 -3.66 0.08 7.17
C LYS A 55 -2.82 1.28 7.64
N GLY A 56 -3.37 2.16 8.47
CA GLY A 56 -2.62 3.28 9.06
C GLY A 56 -1.45 2.88 9.95
N GLY A 57 -1.45 1.64 10.48
CA GLY A 57 -0.32 1.06 11.20
C GLY A 57 0.83 0.70 10.26
N ILE A 58 0.53 0.23 9.04
CA ILE A 58 1.53 0.00 7.99
C ILE A 58 2.13 1.33 7.55
N THR A 59 1.30 2.32 7.25
CA THR A 59 1.80 3.67 6.89
C THR A 59 2.74 4.22 7.95
N LYS A 60 2.37 4.16 9.23
CA LYS A 60 3.18 4.71 10.32
C LYS A 60 4.48 3.95 10.59
N HIS A 61 4.44 2.62 10.59
CA HIS A 61 5.53 1.78 11.13
C HIS A 61 6.36 1.05 10.06
N VAL A 62 5.89 1.03 8.82
CA VAL A 62 6.62 0.46 7.68
C VAL A 62 7.03 1.59 6.75
N VAL A 63 6.08 2.27 6.13
CA VAL A 63 6.35 3.35 5.19
C VAL A 63 7.08 4.52 5.87
N GLY A 64 6.77 4.81 7.13
CA GLY A 64 7.43 5.85 7.92
C GLY A 64 8.91 5.63 8.23
N ALA A 65 9.49 4.49 7.86
CA ALA A 65 10.94 4.25 7.92
C ALA A 65 11.69 4.86 6.71
N ALA A 66 10.98 5.18 5.62
CA ALA A 66 11.56 5.74 4.41
C ALA A 66 11.63 7.27 4.44
N ASN A 67 12.46 7.85 3.56
CA ASN A 67 12.54 9.29 3.38
C ASN A 67 11.22 9.83 2.80
N PRO A 68 10.54 10.79 3.50
CA PRO A 68 9.26 11.33 3.05
C PRO A 68 9.27 11.95 1.65
N GLN A 69 10.42 12.46 1.20
CA GLN A 69 10.55 13.07 -0.14
C GLN A 69 10.20 12.10 -1.27
N GLY A 70 10.49 10.82 -1.10
CA GLY A 70 10.18 9.77 -2.08
C GLY A 70 8.87 9.03 -1.81
N ILE A 71 7.99 9.53 -0.93
CA ILE A 71 6.73 8.89 -0.58
C ILE A 71 5.54 9.75 -0.98
N ARG A 72 4.56 9.15 -1.65
CA ARG A 72 3.27 9.76 -1.95
C ARG A 72 2.14 8.96 -1.32
N TYR A 73 1.67 9.40 -0.16
CA TYR A 73 0.52 8.79 0.51
C TYR A 73 -0.81 9.38 0.03
N THR A 74 -1.79 8.50 -0.23
CA THR A 74 -3.17 8.90 -0.54
C THR A 74 -4.15 7.96 0.16
N GLY A 75 -5.00 8.51 1.01
CA GLY A 75 -6.14 7.79 1.59
C GLY A 75 -7.41 8.06 0.78
N PHE A 76 -8.09 7.00 0.33
CA PHE A 76 -9.32 7.12 -0.43
C PHE A 76 -10.53 6.91 0.47
N GLY A 77 -11.33 7.96 0.60
CA GLY A 77 -12.65 7.93 1.23
C GLY A 77 -13.80 7.94 0.22
N VAL A 78 -14.99 8.31 0.70
CA VAL A 78 -16.15 8.55 -0.16
C VAL A 78 -15.77 9.60 -1.22
N PRO A 79 -16.10 9.35 -2.51
CA PRO A 79 -15.78 10.30 -3.56
C PRO A 79 -16.40 11.68 -3.32
N THR A 80 -15.63 12.73 -3.58
CA THR A 80 -16.11 14.12 -3.57
C THR A 80 -17.11 14.36 -4.71
N GLU A 81 -17.81 15.52 -4.68
CA GLU A 81 -18.73 15.90 -5.76
C GLU A 81 -18.01 16.01 -7.12
N GLU A 82 -16.78 16.52 -7.11
CA GLU A 82 -15.98 16.63 -8.33
C GLU A 82 -15.56 15.24 -8.84
N GLU A 83 -15.07 14.35 -7.95
CA GLU A 83 -14.69 13.00 -8.31
C GLU A 83 -15.84 12.17 -8.90
N ARG A 84 -17.08 12.40 -8.44
CA ARG A 84 -18.30 11.73 -8.96
C ARG A 84 -18.67 12.13 -10.39
N LYS A 85 -18.21 13.28 -10.87
CA LYS A 85 -18.43 13.71 -12.26
C LYS A 85 -17.56 12.97 -13.25
N HIS A 86 -16.55 12.25 -12.77
CA HIS A 86 -15.58 11.55 -13.58
C HIS A 86 -15.70 10.02 -13.45
N ASN A 87 -15.04 9.29 -14.34
CA ASN A 87 -14.84 7.86 -14.18
C ASN A 87 -14.11 7.57 -12.86
N TYR A 88 -14.47 6.48 -12.18
CA TYR A 88 -13.92 6.12 -10.86
C TYR A 88 -12.37 6.03 -10.81
N LEU A 89 -11.73 5.70 -11.94
CA LEU A 89 -10.27 5.70 -12.05
C LEU A 89 -9.65 7.09 -12.18
N TRP A 90 -10.44 8.16 -12.38
CA TRP A 90 -9.89 9.51 -12.55
C TRP A 90 -9.12 9.96 -11.31
N ARG A 91 -9.70 9.82 -10.12
CA ARG A 91 -9.03 10.19 -8.86
C ARG A 91 -7.81 9.33 -8.58
N ILE A 92 -7.86 8.06 -8.98
CA ILE A 92 -6.74 7.12 -8.88
C ILE A 92 -5.56 7.57 -9.74
N ARG A 93 -5.81 7.94 -11.01
CA ARG A 93 -4.77 8.44 -11.93
C ARG A 93 -4.07 9.68 -11.39
N ARG A 94 -4.81 10.59 -10.77
CA ARG A 94 -4.26 11.82 -10.15
C ARG A 94 -3.40 11.56 -8.92
N ALA A 95 -3.60 10.43 -8.27
CA ALA A 95 -2.89 10.03 -7.06
C ALA A 95 -1.67 9.14 -7.33
N LEU A 96 -1.46 8.69 -8.56
CA LEU A 96 -0.33 7.82 -8.91
C LEU A 96 1.02 8.45 -8.53
N PRO A 97 1.98 7.63 -8.07
CA PRO A 97 3.32 8.13 -7.77
C PRO A 97 4.02 8.61 -9.03
N PRO A 98 4.74 9.73 -8.99
CA PRO A 98 5.66 10.09 -10.05
C PRO A 98 6.88 9.16 -10.04
N ALA A 99 7.71 9.25 -11.08
CA ALA A 99 8.98 8.52 -11.16
C ALA A 99 9.81 8.70 -9.87
N GLY A 100 10.48 7.64 -9.44
CA GLY A 100 11.31 7.62 -8.24
C GLY A 100 10.55 7.56 -6.90
N HIS A 101 9.23 7.50 -6.92
CA HIS A 101 8.44 7.55 -5.69
C HIS A 101 7.77 6.21 -5.40
N ILE A 102 7.53 5.98 -4.11
CA ILE A 102 6.62 4.95 -3.63
C ILE A 102 5.27 5.61 -3.36
N GLY A 103 4.24 5.24 -4.16
CA GLY A 103 2.85 5.55 -3.87
C GLY A 103 2.30 4.60 -2.82
N VAL A 104 1.56 5.13 -1.85
CA VAL A 104 0.88 4.32 -0.83
C VAL A 104 -0.61 4.66 -0.86
N PHE A 105 -1.42 3.71 -1.26
CA PHE A 105 -2.86 3.83 -1.29
C PHE A 105 -3.48 3.16 -0.08
N ASP A 106 -4.04 3.93 0.86
CA ASP A 106 -4.90 3.44 1.94
C ASP A 106 -6.34 3.41 1.41
N ARG A 107 -6.85 2.21 1.11
CA ARG A 107 -7.93 1.93 0.16
C ARG A 107 -7.51 2.32 -1.27
N SER A 108 -8.36 2.07 -2.26
CA SER A 108 -7.96 2.29 -3.65
C SER A 108 -9.15 2.24 -4.61
N HIS A 109 -8.87 2.08 -5.90
CA HIS A 109 -9.85 1.77 -6.95
C HIS A 109 -10.60 0.45 -6.70
N TYR A 110 -10.13 -0.40 -5.81
CA TYR A 110 -10.82 -1.63 -5.43
C TYR A 110 -12.08 -1.39 -4.57
N GLU A 111 -12.24 -0.22 -3.96
CA GLU A 111 -13.51 0.16 -3.32
C GLU A 111 -14.70 0.08 -4.31
N ASP A 112 -14.43 0.29 -5.59
CA ASP A 112 -15.39 0.23 -6.68
C ASP A 112 -15.87 -1.17 -7.07
N VAL A 113 -15.27 -2.22 -6.49
CA VAL A 113 -15.71 -3.62 -6.54
C VAL A 113 -15.90 -4.25 -5.16
N LEU A 114 -15.63 -3.50 -4.08
CA LEU A 114 -15.87 -3.88 -2.69
C LEU A 114 -17.09 -3.14 -2.13
N VAL A 115 -16.92 -1.94 -1.60
CA VAL A 115 -18.01 -1.14 -1.01
C VAL A 115 -19.14 -0.93 -2.01
N VAL A 116 -18.81 -0.58 -3.25
CA VAL A 116 -19.82 -0.34 -4.29
C VAL A 116 -20.65 -1.58 -4.58
N ARG A 117 -20.03 -2.77 -4.58
CA ARG A 117 -20.72 -4.06 -4.73
C ARG A 117 -21.56 -4.39 -3.50
N VAL A 118 -21.00 -4.31 -2.31
CA VAL A 118 -21.65 -4.71 -1.05
C VAL A 118 -22.89 -3.87 -0.78
N HIS A 119 -22.83 -2.56 -1.08
CA HIS A 119 -23.95 -1.63 -0.89
C HIS A 119 -24.83 -1.43 -2.13
N ASN A 120 -24.58 -2.18 -3.22
CA ASN A 120 -25.33 -2.04 -4.47
C ASN A 120 -25.44 -0.59 -4.96
N ILE A 121 -24.34 0.19 -4.83
CA ILE A 121 -24.30 1.61 -5.23
C ILE A 121 -24.51 1.76 -6.74
N VAL A 122 -24.02 0.78 -7.51
CA VAL A 122 -24.32 0.62 -8.94
C VAL A 122 -24.72 -0.83 -9.22
N PRO A 123 -25.50 -1.10 -10.26
CA PRO A 123 -25.98 -2.45 -10.55
C PRO A 123 -24.84 -3.43 -10.91
N PRO A 124 -25.08 -4.77 -10.74
CA PRO A 124 -24.08 -5.82 -10.97
C PRO A 124 -23.42 -5.80 -12.35
N GLU A 125 -24.16 -5.47 -13.39
CA GLU A 125 -23.65 -5.34 -14.76
C GLU A 125 -22.65 -4.19 -14.92
N VAL A 126 -22.63 -3.23 -14.00
CA VAL A 126 -21.69 -2.11 -13.96
C VAL A 126 -20.43 -2.50 -13.19
N TRP A 127 -20.58 -2.83 -11.88
CA TRP A 127 -19.40 -3.19 -11.09
C TRP A 127 -18.73 -4.48 -11.56
N GLY A 128 -19.48 -5.40 -12.15
CA GLY A 128 -18.95 -6.65 -12.70
C GLY A 128 -17.93 -6.47 -13.83
N LYS A 129 -18.02 -5.37 -14.61
CA LYS A 129 -17.07 -5.01 -15.67
C LYS A 129 -15.80 -4.35 -15.12
N ARG A 130 -15.87 -3.78 -13.92
CA ARG A 130 -14.75 -3.04 -13.33
C ARG A 130 -13.53 -3.92 -13.02
N TYR A 131 -13.70 -5.22 -12.78
CA TYR A 131 -12.56 -6.13 -12.60
C TYR A 131 -11.64 -6.14 -13.82
N ASP A 132 -12.20 -6.24 -15.02
CA ASP A 132 -11.42 -6.24 -16.26
C ASP A 132 -10.86 -4.84 -16.58
N GLU A 133 -11.59 -3.78 -16.21
CA GLU A 133 -11.11 -2.40 -16.35
C GLU A 133 -9.92 -2.14 -15.44
N ILE A 134 -9.97 -2.63 -14.19
CA ILE A 134 -8.88 -2.56 -13.21
C ILE A 134 -7.66 -3.31 -13.72
N ASN A 135 -7.83 -4.53 -14.20
CA ASN A 135 -6.72 -5.32 -14.75
C ASN A 135 -6.04 -4.61 -15.93
N ARG A 136 -6.82 -4.04 -16.86
CA ARG A 136 -6.25 -3.25 -17.97
C ARG A 136 -5.55 -1.99 -17.49
N PHE A 137 -6.10 -1.32 -16.48
CA PHE A 137 -5.49 -0.14 -15.89
C PHE A 137 -4.16 -0.47 -15.21
N GLU A 138 -4.11 -1.52 -14.38
CA GLU A 138 -2.89 -1.96 -13.71
C GLU A 138 -1.84 -2.45 -14.70
N LYS A 139 -2.25 -3.22 -15.74
CA LYS A 139 -1.33 -3.65 -16.80
C LYS A 139 -0.64 -2.47 -17.46
N LYS A 140 -1.40 -1.42 -17.77
CA LYS A 140 -0.81 -0.20 -18.33
C LYS A 140 0.19 0.46 -17.39
N LEU A 141 -0.09 0.52 -16.09
CA LEU A 141 0.85 1.09 -15.11
C LEU A 141 2.16 0.29 -15.05
N VAL A 142 2.05 -1.04 -15.10
CA VAL A 142 3.23 -1.92 -15.11
C VAL A 142 4.02 -1.74 -16.40
N ASP A 143 3.37 -1.66 -17.55
CA ASP A 143 4.03 -1.40 -18.85
C ASP A 143 4.71 -0.02 -18.88
N ASP A 144 4.17 0.95 -18.15
CA ASP A 144 4.73 2.31 -18.02
C ASP A 144 5.84 2.40 -16.93
N GLY A 145 6.24 1.27 -16.30
CA GLY A 145 7.36 1.20 -15.35
C GLY A 145 6.98 1.27 -13.86
N THR A 146 5.70 1.14 -13.51
CA THR A 146 5.26 1.09 -12.11
C THR A 146 5.19 -0.35 -11.60
N THR A 147 5.96 -0.69 -10.58
CA THR A 147 5.79 -1.96 -9.84
C THR A 147 4.61 -1.85 -8.89
N ILE A 148 3.66 -2.79 -8.96
CA ILE A 148 2.45 -2.76 -8.12
C ILE A 148 2.50 -3.89 -7.10
N ILE A 149 2.41 -3.54 -5.81
CA ILE A 149 2.23 -4.48 -4.70
C ILE A 149 0.81 -4.33 -4.17
N LYS A 150 0.00 -5.37 -4.29
CA LYS A 150 -1.37 -5.39 -3.77
C LYS A 150 -1.44 -6.24 -2.51
N VAL A 151 -1.84 -5.64 -1.39
CA VAL A 151 -1.95 -6.32 -0.11
C VAL A 151 -3.41 -6.34 0.36
N ALA A 152 -3.98 -7.55 0.43
CA ALA A 152 -5.27 -7.80 1.05
C ALA A 152 -5.04 -8.11 2.54
N MET A 153 -5.39 -7.15 3.39
CA MET A 153 -5.18 -7.20 4.84
C MET A 153 -6.39 -7.80 5.53
N PHE A 154 -6.28 -9.05 5.98
CA PHE A 154 -7.36 -9.76 6.63
C PHE A 154 -7.20 -9.75 8.15
N VAL A 155 -8.20 -9.24 8.84
CA VAL A 155 -8.38 -9.33 10.29
C VAL A 155 -9.53 -10.28 10.58
N SER A 156 -9.44 -11.07 11.65
CA SER A 156 -10.55 -11.91 12.07
C SER A 156 -11.71 -11.08 12.64
N LEU A 157 -12.92 -11.62 12.58
CA LEU A 157 -14.11 -10.96 13.11
C LEU A 157 -13.96 -10.64 14.60
N ASP A 158 -13.35 -11.54 15.38
CA ASP A 158 -13.13 -11.34 16.82
C ASP A 158 -12.09 -10.26 17.09
N GLU A 159 -10.97 -10.27 16.38
CA GLU A 159 -9.93 -9.25 16.53
C GLU A 159 -10.44 -7.87 16.08
N GLN A 160 -11.27 -7.80 15.04
CA GLN A 160 -11.92 -6.56 14.62
C GLN A 160 -12.77 -5.98 15.75
N LYS A 161 -13.61 -6.83 16.40
CA LYS A 161 -14.42 -6.43 17.55
C LYS A 161 -13.55 -5.91 18.70
N ALA A 162 -12.50 -6.66 19.06
CA ALA A 162 -11.57 -6.26 20.11
C ALA A 162 -10.93 -4.89 19.83
N ARG A 163 -10.53 -4.63 18.57
CA ARG A 163 -9.94 -3.34 18.17
C ARG A 163 -10.94 -2.18 18.19
N LEU A 164 -12.22 -2.44 17.85
CA LEU A 164 -13.28 -1.43 17.96
C LEU A 164 -13.55 -1.11 19.42
N SER A 165 -13.64 -2.15 20.30
CA SER A 165 -13.77 -1.95 21.75
C SER A 165 -12.60 -1.16 22.34
N GLU A 166 -11.35 -1.49 21.99
CA GLU A 166 -10.16 -0.73 22.40
C GLU A 166 -10.26 0.76 22.04
N ARG A 167 -10.85 1.10 20.88
CA ARG A 167 -11.04 2.50 20.48
C ARG A 167 -12.03 3.23 21.40
N LEU A 168 -13.08 2.54 21.88
CA LEU A 168 -14.08 3.11 22.78
C LEU A 168 -13.60 3.24 24.23
N GLU A 169 -12.61 2.44 24.63
CA GLU A 169 -12.03 2.47 25.97
C GLU A 169 -10.91 3.52 26.12
N ARG A 170 -10.39 3.99 25.00
CA ARG A 170 -9.20 4.89 24.98
C ARG A 170 -9.53 6.27 24.43
N PRO A 171 -9.51 7.32 25.25
CA PRO A 171 -9.77 8.70 24.80
C PRO A 171 -8.87 9.16 23.64
N ASP A 172 -7.60 8.73 23.61
CA ASP A 172 -6.65 9.03 22.53
C ASP A 172 -6.98 8.29 21.23
N LYS A 173 -8.01 7.44 21.22
CA LYS A 173 -8.48 6.68 20.05
C LYS A 173 -9.89 7.06 19.60
N TYR A 174 -10.65 7.87 20.33
CA TYR A 174 -12.02 8.24 19.98
C TYR A 174 -12.13 8.83 18.56
N TRP A 175 -11.16 9.63 18.15
CA TRP A 175 -11.13 10.21 16.81
C TRP A 175 -11.00 9.17 15.66
N LYS A 176 -10.63 7.93 15.98
CA LYS A 176 -10.55 6.81 15.02
C LYS A 176 -11.82 5.95 15.00
N TYR A 177 -12.72 6.15 15.95
CA TYR A 177 -13.93 5.37 16.03
C TYR A 177 -14.99 6.01 15.14
N ASN A 178 -15.59 5.18 14.28
CA ASN A 178 -16.74 5.57 13.48
C ASN A 178 -17.89 4.59 13.80
N PRO A 179 -19.08 5.06 14.25
CA PRO A 179 -20.23 4.20 14.46
C PRO A 179 -20.59 3.31 13.25
N ALA A 180 -20.42 3.85 12.02
CA ALA A 180 -20.64 3.09 10.79
C ALA A 180 -19.73 1.85 10.65
N ASP A 181 -18.57 1.79 11.33
CA ASP A 181 -17.71 0.59 11.33
C ASP A 181 -18.43 -0.64 11.91
N VAL A 182 -19.41 -0.43 12.79
CA VAL A 182 -20.25 -1.50 13.36
C VAL A 182 -21.29 -1.98 12.33
N ASP A 183 -21.89 -1.07 11.57
CA ASP A 183 -22.86 -1.40 10.52
C ASP A 183 -22.16 -2.19 9.39
N GLU A 184 -20.99 -1.75 8.97
CA GLU A 184 -20.15 -2.44 7.98
C GLU A 184 -19.76 -3.86 8.45
N ARG A 185 -19.52 -4.04 9.75
CA ARG A 185 -19.25 -5.35 10.33
C ARG A 185 -20.42 -6.31 10.18
N LEU A 186 -21.67 -5.85 10.22
CA LEU A 186 -22.86 -6.69 10.01
C LEU A 186 -22.92 -7.24 8.57
N LEU A 187 -22.26 -6.59 7.62
CA LEU A 187 -22.16 -7.01 6.23
C LEU A 187 -20.96 -7.95 5.97
N TRP A 188 -20.36 -8.50 7.02
CA TRP A 188 -19.16 -9.35 6.92
C TRP A 188 -19.25 -10.45 5.84
N PRO A 189 -20.31 -11.26 5.74
CA PRO A 189 -20.41 -12.28 4.68
C PRO A 189 -20.31 -11.68 3.28
N SER A 190 -21.02 -10.59 3.01
CA SER A 190 -21.02 -9.90 1.71
C SER A 190 -19.64 -9.34 1.37
N TYR A 191 -18.90 -8.82 2.37
CA TYR A 191 -17.53 -8.39 2.18
C TYR A 191 -16.60 -9.56 1.87
N GLN A 192 -16.74 -10.72 2.56
CA GLN A 192 -15.92 -11.90 2.26
C GLN A 192 -16.12 -12.38 0.81
N GLU A 193 -17.35 -12.41 0.32
CA GLU A 193 -17.65 -12.73 -1.09
C GLU A 193 -17.04 -11.70 -2.07
N ALA A 194 -17.12 -10.41 -1.73
CA ALA A 194 -16.56 -9.36 -2.55
C ALA A 194 -15.03 -9.42 -2.59
N TYR A 195 -14.37 -9.66 -1.45
CA TYR A 195 -12.93 -9.86 -1.37
C TYR A 195 -12.48 -11.10 -2.14
N GLN A 196 -13.20 -12.22 -2.01
CA GLN A 196 -12.87 -13.43 -2.75
C GLN A 196 -12.93 -13.18 -4.27
N ALA A 197 -14.00 -12.58 -4.76
CA ALA A 197 -14.12 -12.25 -6.17
C ALA A 197 -13.04 -11.27 -6.65
N MET A 198 -12.66 -10.30 -5.81
CA MET A 198 -11.56 -9.39 -6.08
C MET A 198 -10.24 -10.16 -6.24
N LEU A 199 -9.91 -11.02 -5.30
CA LEU A 199 -8.68 -11.83 -5.34
C LEU A 199 -8.65 -12.74 -6.58
N GLU A 200 -9.72 -13.47 -6.85
CA GLU A 200 -9.80 -14.41 -7.98
C GLU A 200 -9.76 -13.73 -9.35
N ARG A 201 -10.40 -12.57 -9.47
CA ARG A 201 -10.56 -11.89 -10.77
C ARG A 201 -9.47 -10.88 -11.08
N THR A 202 -8.70 -10.44 -10.08
CA THR A 202 -7.69 -9.39 -10.27
C THR A 202 -6.30 -9.75 -9.75
N SER A 203 -6.06 -11.01 -9.33
CA SER A 203 -4.69 -11.48 -9.08
C SER A 203 -4.07 -11.89 -10.41
N THR A 204 -3.24 -11.03 -10.96
CA THR A 204 -2.58 -11.24 -12.26
C THR A 204 -1.10 -11.51 -12.06
N ASP A 205 -0.43 -12.13 -13.06
CA ASP A 205 1.02 -12.43 -12.97
C ASP A 205 1.88 -11.16 -12.86
N TYR A 206 1.42 -10.05 -13.43
CA TYR A 206 2.13 -8.76 -13.39
C TYR A 206 1.81 -7.91 -12.14
N ALA A 207 0.74 -8.22 -11.42
CA ALA A 207 0.33 -7.56 -10.18
C ALA A 207 -0.49 -8.54 -9.31
N PRO A 208 0.15 -9.51 -8.64
CA PRO A 208 -0.55 -10.46 -7.79
C PRO A 208 -1.03 -9.84 -6.48
N TRP A 209 -2.09 -10.42 -5.89
CA TRP A 209 -2.51 -10.11 -4.54
C TRP A 209 -1.72 -10.90 -3.51
N HIS A 210 -1.22 -10.21 -2.49
CA HIS A 210 -0.64 -10.81 -1.29
C HIS A 210 -1.66 -10.77 -0.17
N VAL A 211 -2.08 -11.94 0.32
CA VAL A 211 -3.02 -12.07 1.44
C VAL A 211 -2.24 -12.08 2.74
N VAL A 212 -2.43 -11.04 3.56
CA VAL A 212 -1.69 -10.87 4.83
C VAL A 212 -2.64 -10.93 6.02
N PRO A 213 -2.50 -11.94 6.91
CA PRO A 213 -3.22 -11.99 8.19
C PRO A 213 -2.78 -10.85 9.11
N CYS A 214 -3.75 -10.09 9.65
CA CYS A 214 -3.49 -8.86 10.38
C CYS A 214 -3.87 -8.90 11.88
N ASP A 215 -4.29 -10.03 12.41
CA ASP A 215 -4.55 -10.17 13.85
C ASP A 215 -3.31 -9.87 14.68
N ARG A 216 -2.15 -10.27 14.21
CA ARG A 216 -0.87 -9.95 14.81
C ARG A 216 -0.23 -8.75 14.10
N LYS A 217 -0.40 -7.56 14.67
CA LYS A 217 0.12 -6.29 14.10
C LYS A 217 1.61 -6.33 13.75
N TRP A 218 2.42 -7.00 14.60
CA TRP A 218 3.86 -7.14 14.36
C TRP A 218 4.16 -7.95 13.11
N TYR A 219 3.40 -9.04 12.89
CA TYR A 219 3.58 -9.89 11.73
C TYR A 219 3.19 -9.18 10.42
N SER A 220 2.02 -8.55 10.38
CA SER A 220 1.59 -7.83 9.17
C SER A 220 2.55 -6.71 8.78
N ARG A 221 3.17 -6.03 9.78
CA ARG A 221 4.20 -5.03 9.51
C ARG A 221 5.45 -5.64 8.90
N LEU A 222 5.98 -6.72 9.48
CA LEU A 222 7.15 -7.40 8.95
C LEU A 222 6.87 -7.97 7.54
N ALA A 223 5.75 -8.66 7.35
CA ALA A 223 5.40 -9.24 6.06
C ALA A 223 5.29 -8.18 4.94
N ILE A 224 4.64 -7.04 5.21
CA ILE A 224 4.51 -5.98 4.20
C ILE A 224 5.85 -5.26 3.97
N LEU A 225 6.67 -5.12 5.00
CA LEU A 225 8.03 -4.59 4.85
C LEU A 225 8.89 -5.48 3.94
N GLU A 226 8.83 -6.81 4.13
CA GLU A 226 9.55 -7.76 3.27
C GLU A 226 9.06 -7.72 1.82
N LEU A 227 7.75 -7.63 1.59
CA LEU A 227 7.21 -7.45 0.23
C LEU A 227 7.72 -6.18 -0.45
N LEU A 228 7.84 -5.09 0.28
CA LEU A 228 8.40 -3.83 -0.23
C LEU A 228 9.89 -3.97 -0.56
N ILE A 229 10.67 -4.60 0.32
CA ILE A 229 12.10 -4.85 0.11
C ILE A 229 12.30 -5.75 -1.11
N GLU A 230 11.60 -6.88 -1.18
CA GLU A 230 11.69 -7.82 -2.30
C GLU A 230 11.37 -7.14 -3.65
N ALA A 231 10.31 -6.35 -3.70
CA ALA A 231 9.95 -5.63 -4.92
C ALA A 231 10.99 -4.59 -5.33
N LEU A 232 11.54 -3.84 -4.37
CA LEU A 232 12.59 -2.86 -4.65
C LEU A 232 13.92 -3.52 -5.04
N GLU A 233 14.28 -4.63 -4.43
CA GLU A 233 15.45 -5.43 -4.81
C GLU A 233 15.30 -6.00 -6.23
N GLY A 234 14.10 -6.44 -6.59
CA GLY A 234 13.76 -6.89 -7.94
C GLY A 234 13.95 -5.81 -9.02
N LEU A 235 13.95 -4.55 -8.65
CA LEU A 235 14.25 -3.44 -9.56
C LEU A 235 15.76 -3.31 -9.87
N ASN A 236 16.65 -4.01 -9.18
CA ASN A 236 18.10 -3.91 -9.35
C ASN A 236 18.60 -2.46 -9.29
N LEU A 237 18.18 -1.75 -8.25
CA LEU A 237 18.52 -0.33 -8.04
C LEU A 237 20.01 -0.15 -7.71
N SER A 238 20.58 0.97 -8.14
CA SER A 238 21.92 1.38 -7.77
C SER A 238 21.97 2.89 -7.56
N TRP A 239 22.97 3.35 -6.81
CA TRP A 239 23.22 4.79 -6.71
C TRP A 239 23.63 5.34 -8.08
N PRO A 240 23.07 6.46 -8.54
CA PRO A 240 23.50 7.09 -9.77
C PRO A 240 24.96 7.54 -9.65
N PRO A 241 25.76 7.44 -10.72
CA PRO A 241 27.12 7.96 -10.72
C PRO A 241 27.13 9.48 -10.58
N ALA A 242 28.25 10.04 -10.08
CA ALA A 242 28.42 11.48 -10.08
C ALA A 242 28.53 11.98 -11.54
N ASP A 243 27.85 13.08 -11.84
CA ASP A 243 27.92 13.80 -13.13
C ASP A 243 29.02 14.87 -13.16
N PHE A 244 29.91 14.90 -12.15
CA PHE A 244 31.02 15.80 -11.96
C PHE A 244 32.30 15.05 -11.54
N ASP A 245 33.47 15.67 -11.71
CA ASP A 245 34.74 15.11 -11.25
C ASP A 245 34.87 15.22 -9.73
N VAL A 246 34.61 14.09 -9.05
CA VAL A 246 34.68 14.00 -7.59
C VAL A 246 36.04 14.40 -7.02
N LYS A 247 37.17 14.11 -7.72
CA LYS A 247 38.51 14.46 -7.25
C LYS A 247 38.74 15.97 -7.36
N ALA A 248 38.30 16.59 -8.46
CA ALA A 248 38.38 18.03 -8.65
C ALA A 248 37.54 18.77 -7.58
N GLU A 249 36.29 18.34 -7.34
CA GLU A 249 35.43 18.97 -6.35
C GLU A 249 35.93 18.77 -4.91
N LYS A 250 36.50 17.62 -4.56
CA LYS A 250 37.15 17.43 -3.25
C LYS A 250 38.32 18.40 -3.05
N LYS A 251 39.14 18.64 -4.10
CA LYS A 251 40.25 19.59 -4.03
C LYS A 251 39.73 21.03 -3.90
N ARG A 252 38.73 21.40 -4.68
CA ARG A 252 38.10 22.73 -4.62
C ARG A 252 37.49 23.01 -3.23
N LEU A 253 36.76 22.05 -2.66
CA LEU A 253 36.18 22.17 -1.31
C LEU A 253 37.24 22.33 -0.21
N ALA A 254 38.38 21.63 -0.34
CA ALA A 254 39.48 21.73 0.62
C ALA A 254 40.19 23.08 0.57
N SER A 255 40.03 23.86 -0.49
CA SER A 255 40.65 25.20 -0.69
C SER A 255 39.63 26.36 -0.48
N ALA A 256 38.37 26.09 -0.18
CA ALA A 256 37.34 27.07 0.09
C ALA A 256 37.17 27.32 1.62
#